data_d38e54e43ec81175709739356e9dd738
#
_entry.id   d38e54e43ec81175709739356e9dd738
#
_cell.length_a   1.000
_cell.length_b   1.000
_cell.length_c   1.000
_cell.angle_alpha   90.00
_cell.angle_beta   90.00
_cell.angle_gamma   90.00
#
_symmetry.space_group_name_H-M   'P 1'
#
loop_
_entity.id
_entity.type
_entity.pdbx_description
1 polymer ?
#
loop_
_entity_poly.entity_id
_entity_poly.type
_entity_poly.pdbx_seq_one_letter_code
_entity_poly.pdbx_strand_id
1 'polypeptide(L)'
;MSAADEILDIVDENDEVIGQAPRGEVYARGMRHRAVFVLARDAEGRVFVHRRTATKLVFPALYDMFVGGVVATGESYDDAALREAEEELGVSGLPRPDPLFKFLYDDGAGRTWWSAVYQVRCPLPVNPQVEEVAWHGFLTEAELEQRLGTWEWVPDGLAAYERLRAGRAAQ
;
A
#
# COMPACT_ATOMS: atom_id res chain seq x y z
N MET A 1 7.50 10.20 -18.29
CA MET A 1 6.60 10.86 -17.33
C MET A 1 7.05 10.47 -15.93
N SER A 2 7.22 11.43 -15.02
CA SER A 2 7.60 11.12 -13.65
C SER A 2 6.38 10.68 -12.82
N ALA A 3 6.62 10.07 -11.65
CA ALA A 3 5.54 9.72 -10.74
C ALA A 3 4.69 10.93 -10.34
N ALA A 4 5.31 12.12 -10.25
CA ALA A 4 4.61 13.36 -9.88
C ALA A 4 3.60 13.81 -10.94
N ASP A 5 3.75 13.37 -12.19
CA ASP A 5 2.88 13.75 -13.32
C ASP A 5 1.67 12.80 -13.48
N GLU A 6 1.65 11.68 -12.77
CA GLU A 6 0.54 10.73 -12.82
C GLU A 6 -0.75 11.42 -12.38
N ILE A 7 -1.83 11.26 -13.15
CA ILE A 7 -3.12 11.88 -12.82
C ILE A 7 -3.91 10.98 -11.89
N LEU A 8 -4.36 11.56 -10.78
CA LEU A 8 -5.16 10.86 -9.76
C LEU A 8 -6.57 11.45 -9.71
N ASP A 9 -7.53 10.60 -9.36
CA ASP A 9 -8.86 11.06 -8.99
C ASP A 9 -8.82 11.71 -7.61
N ILE A 10 -9.47 12.86 -7.47
CA ILE A 10 -9.68 13.54 -6.20
C ILE A 10 -11.08 13.18 -5.72
N VAL A 11 -11.18 12.81 -4.42
CA VAL A 11 -12.42 12.30 -3.86
C VAL A 11 -12.85 13.08 -2.61
N ASP A 12 -14.13 13.00 -2.30
CA ASP A 12 -14.68 13.59 -1.08
C ASP A 12 -14.66 12.60 0.10
N GLU A 13 -15.29 12.99 1.20
CA GLU A 13 -15.38 12.18 2.42
C GLU A 13 -16.22 10.91 2.25
N ASN A 14 -16.96 10.79 1.16
CA ASN A 14 -17.75 9.61 0.82
C ASN A 14 -17.10 8.77 -0.27
N ASP A 15 -15.84 9.08 -0.62
CA ASP A 15 -15.09 8.41 -1.69
C ASP A 15 -15.70 8.58 -3.07
N GLU A 16 -16.40 9.70 -3.30
CA GLU A 16 -16.95 10.07 -4.61
C GLU A 16 -15.97 10.97 -5.34
N VAL A 17 -15.76 10.72 -6.63
CA VAL A 17 -14.83 11.51 -7.46
C VAL A 17 -15.38 12.91 -7.68
N ILE A 18 -14.58 13.91 -7.32
CA ILE A 18 -14.93 15.33 -7.47
C ILE A 18 -13.98 16.11 -8.39
N GLY A 19 -12.94 15.46 -8.88
CA GLY A 19 -11.98 16.08 -9.79
C GLY A 19 -10.77 15.19 -10.04
N GLN A 20 -9.77 15.74 -10.73
CA GLN A 20 -8.50 15.09 -11.01
C GLN A 20 -7.36 16.09 -10.84
N ALA A 21 -6.16 15.59 -10.47
CA ALA A 21 -4.96 16.42 -10.39
C ALA A 21 -3.71 15.56 -10.53
N PRO A 22 -2.57 16.15 -10.94
CA PRO A 22 -1.29 15.46 -10.93
C PRO A 22 -0.88 15.06 -9.51
N ARG A 23 -0.29 13.89 -9.37
CA ARG A 23 0.10 13.31 -8.08
C ARG A 23 0.96 14.26 -7.23
N GLY A 24 1.90 14.98 -7.86
CA GLY A 24 2.72 15.96 -7.16
C GLY A 24 1.90 17.10 -6.55
N GLU A 25 0.88 17.57 -7.28
CA GLU A 25 -0.04 18.60 -6.80
C GLU A 25 -0.92 18.06 -5.66
N VAL A 26 -1.39 16.81 -5.78
CA VAL A 26 -2.18 16.14 -4.74
C VAL A 26 -1.43 16.17 -3.41
N TYR A 27 -0.15 15.81 -3.43
CA TYR A 27 0.67 15.80 -2.22
C TYR A 27 0.97 17.23 -1.72
N ALA A 28 1.32 18.14 -2.62
CA ALA A 28 1.65 19.51 -2.26
C ALA A 28 0.47 20.25 -1.61
N ARG A 29 -0.75 19.99 -2.09
CA ARG A 29 -1.98 20.65 -1.63
C ARG A 29 -2.77 19.83 -0.62
N GLY A 30 -2.33 18.63 -0.28
CA GLY A 30 -3.02 17.75 0.66
C GLY A 30 -4.40 17.32 0.18
N MET A 31 -4.55 17.07 -1.12
CA MET A 31 -5.83 16.69 -1.71
C MET A 31 -6.14 15.23 -1.40
N ARG A 32 -7.43 14.92 -1.18
CA ARG A 32 -7.87 13.56 -0.85
C ARG A 32 -7.90 12.69 -2.11
N HIS A 33 -7.19 11.59 -2.05
CA HIS A 33 -7.05 10.63 -3.15
C HIS A 33 -7.30 9.21 -2.67
N ARG A 34 -6.98 8.21 -3.49
CA ARG A 34 -7.19 6.80 -3.21
C ARG A 34 -5.87 6.03 -3.26
N ALA A 35 -5.71 5.08 -2.35
CA ALA A 35 -4.58 4.17 -2.32
C ALA A 35 -5.05 2.74 -2.08
N VAL A 36 -4.23 1.78 -2.47
CA VAL A 36 -4.44 0.35 -2.22
C VAL A 36 -3.26 -0.22 -1.45
N PHE A 37 -3.54 -1.14 -0.54
CA PHE A 37 -2.55 -1.90 0.23
C PHE A 37 -2.85 -3.39 0.08
N VAL A 38 -1.87 -4.16 -0.34
CA VAL A 38 -2.03 -5.60 -0.54
C VAL A 38 -1.06 -6.33 0.37
N LEU A 39 -1.59 -7.14 1.28
CA LEU A 39 -0.79 -8.01 2.13
C LEU A 39 -0.48 -9.28 1.34
N ALA A 40 0.78 -9.47 0.96
CA ALA A 40 1.20 -10.62 0.17
C ALA A 40 1.76 -11.70 1.09
N ARG A 41 1.27 -12.94 0.93
CA ARG A 41 1.70 -14.09 1.70
C ARG A 41 2.30 -15.14 0.79
N ASP A 42 3.39 -15.78 1.24
CA ASP A 42 3.97 -16.92 0.54
C ASP A 42 3.18 -18.22 0.84
N ALA A 43 3.67 -19.35 0.33
CA ALA A 43 3.01 -20.64 0.52
C ALA A 43 2.94 -21.08 1.98
N GLU A 44 3.85 -20.60 2.82
CA GLU A 44 3.90 -20.88 4.25
C GLU A 44 3.14 -19.85 5.09
N GLY A 45 2.49 -18.89 4.46
CA GLY A 45 1.73 -17.84 5.13
C GLY A 45 2.55 -16.68 5.65
N ARG A 46 3.85 -16.63 5.34
CA ARG A 46 4.73 -15.52 5.76
C ARG A 46 4.41 -14.28 4.92
N VAL A 47 4.53 -13.12 5.55
CA VAL A 47 4.18 -11.84 4.95
C VAL A 47 5.40 -11.22 4.26
N PHE A 48 5.21 -10.75 3.03
CA PHE A 48 6.22 -9.97 2.31
C PHE A 48 6.37 -8.61 3.01
N VAL A 49 7.59 -8.30 3.42
CA VAL A 49 7.95 -7.03 4.06
C VAL A 49 9.09 -6.42 3.27
N HIS A 50 9.05 -5.11 3.05
CA HIS A 50 10.10 -4.43 2.31
C HIS A 50 10.44 -3.09 2.93
N ARG A 51 11.62 -2.58 2.59
CA ARG A 51 12.05 -1.23 2.93
C ARG A 51 12.10 -0.40 1.66
N ARG A 52 11.44 0.74 1.69
CA ARG A 52 11.41 1.69 0.57
C ARG A 52 12.79 2.31 0.38
N THR A 53 13.18 2.63 -0.85
CA THR A 53 14.45 3.33 -1.10
C THR A 53 14.38 4.76 -0.54
N ALA A 54 15.55 5.36 -0.31
CA ALA A 54 15.65 6.74 0.20
C ALA A 54 15.20 7.78 -0.84
N THR A 55 14.99 7.38 -2.09
CA THR A 55 14.57 8.27 -3.18
C THR A 55 13.07 8.27 -3.45
N LYS A 56 12.28 7.53 -2.67
CA LYS A 56 10.82 7.48 -2.85
C LYS A 56 10.20 8.85 -2.55
N LEU A 57 9.18 9.20 -3.32
CA LEU A 57 8.47 10.48 -3.20
C LEU A 57 7.78 10.64 -1.85
N VAL A 58 7.24 9.55 -1.30
CA VAL A 58 6.51 9.53 -0.03
C VAL A 58 7.12 8.44 0.85
N PHE A 59 7.31 8.76 2.13
CA PHE A 59 7.84 7.84 3.15
C PHE A 59 9.16 7.15 2.76
N PRO A 60 10.20 7.92 2.38
CA PRO A 60 11.48 7.33 1.97
C PRO A 60 12.13 6.54 3.12
N ALA A 61 12.76 5.44 2.78
CA ALA A 61 13.54 4.58 3.68
C ALA A 61 12.76 3.92 4.82
N LEU A 62 11.43 3.97 4.81
CA LEU A 62 10.60 3.29 5.81
C LEU A 62 10.26 1.85 5.37
N TYR A 63 9.96 1.01 6.36
CA TYR A 63 9.49 -0.35 6.13
C TYR A 63 7.98 -0.39 5.91
N ASP A 64 7.52 -1.37 5.12
CA ASP A 64 6.10 -1.58 4.87
C ASP A 64 5.79 -3.08 4.81
N MET A 65 4.71 -3.49 5.45
CA MET A 65 4.20 -4.86 5.39
C MET A 65 3.19 -5.05 4.25
N PHE A 66 2.88 -3.99 3.53
CA PHE A 66 2.01 -4.05 2.35
C PHE A 66 2.80 -3.66 1.11
N VAL A 67 2.40 -4.19 -0.03
CA VAL A 67 2.70 -3.62 -1.34
C VAL A 67 1.48 -2.84 -1.78
N GLY A 68 1.68 -1.80 -2.59
CA GLY A 68 0.57 -0.99 -3.06
C GLY A 68 1.02 0.36 -3.56
N GLY A 69 0.06 1.21 -3.80
CA GLY A 69 0.30 2.55 -4.32
C GLY A 69 -1.00 3.30 -4.53
N VAL A 70 -0.90 4.41 -5.24
CA VAL A 70 -2.06 5.24 -5.53
C VAL A 70 -2.90 4.64 -6.64
N VAL A 71 -4.21 4.88 -6.58
CA VAL A 71 -5.16 4.49 -7.63
C VAL A 71 -5.12 5.58 -8.71
N ALA A 72 -4.88 5.19 -9.96
CA ALA A 72 -4.85 6.11 -11.08
C ALA A 72 -6.27 6.56 -11.46
N THR A 73 -6.37 7.69 -12.17
CA THR A 73 -7.67 8.19 -12.64
C THR A 73 -8.38 7.12 -13.48
N GLY A 74 -9.68 6.92 -13.20
CA GLY A 74 -10.50 5.94 -13.90
C GLY A 74 -10.24 4.47 -13.57
N GLU A 75 -9.27 4.18 -12.69
CA GLU A 75 -8.94 2.82 -12.29
C GLU A 75 -9.81 2.40 -11.09
N SER A 76 -10.26 1.14 -11.07
CA SER A 76 -10.94 0.60 -9.89
C SER A 76 -9.93 0.23 -8.80
N TYR A 77 -10.39 0.16 -7.56
CA TYR A 77 -9.54 -0.33 -6.46
C TYR A 77 -9.02 -1.74 -6.74
N ASP A 78 -9.87 -2.64 -7.23
CA ASP A 78 -9.49 -4.04 -7.50
C ASP A 78 -8.42 -4.13 -8.57
N ASP A 79 -8.54 -3.36 -9.65
CA ASP A 79 -7.54 -3.34 -10.71
C ASP A 79 -6.23 -2.73 -10.24
N ALA A 80 -6.29 -1.65 -9.45
CA ALA A 80 -5.11 -1.04 -8.85
C ALA A 80 -4.40 -2.01 -7.92
N ALA A 81 -5.13 -2.77 -7.10
CA ALA A 81 -4.55 -3.74 -6.18
C ALA A 81 -3.75 -4.82 -6.93
N LEU A 82 -4.30 -5.38 -7.99
CA LEU A 82 -3.60 -6.38 -8.80
C LEU A 82 -2.36 -5.78 -9.48
N ARG A 83 -2.53 -4.63 -10.14
CA ARG A 83 -1.44 -3.96 -10.85
C ARG A 83 -0.29 -3.63 -9.90
N GLU A 84 -0.57 -2.99 -8.76
CA GLU A 84 0.45 -2.60 -7.79
C GLU A 84 1.13 -3.82 -7.18
N ALA A 85 0.38 -4.87 -6.85
CA ALA A 85 0.97 -6.09 -6.30
C ALA A 85 1.94 -6.73 -7.29
N GLU A 86 1.56 -6.85 -8.57
CA GLU A 86 2.44 -7.41 -9.59
C GLU A 86 3.67 -6.54 -9.84
N GLU A 87 3.50 -5.22 -9.90
CA GLU A 87 4.62 -4.29 -10.09
C GLU A 87 5.61 -4.33 -8.92
N GLU A 88 5.14 -4.22 -7.69
CA GLU A 88 6.02 -4.15 -6.52
C GLU A 88 6.65 -5.49 -6.16
N LEU A 89 5.95 -6.60 -6.36
CA LEU A 89 6.52 -7.94 -6.15
C LEU A 89 7.40 -8.38 -7.33
N GLY A 90 7.30 -7.72 -8.47
CA GLY A 90 8.07 -8.06 -9.67
C GLY A 90 7.65 -9.40 -10.26
N VAL A 91 6.36 -9.69 -10.26
CA VAL A 91 5.79 -10.94 -10.78
C VAL A 91 4.62 -10.64 -11.70
N SER A 92 4.17 -11.65 -12.43
CA SER A 92 2.95 -11.59 -13.25
C SER A 92 2.12 -12.84 -13.04
N GLY A 93 0.83 -12.75 -13.32
CA GLY A 93 -0.08 -13.90 -13.19
C GLY A 93 -0.51 -14.19 -11.77
N LEU A 94 -0.49 -13.19 -10.89
CA LEU A 94 -1.04 -13.33 -9.54
C LEU A 94 -2.54 -13.59 -9.60
N PRO A 95 -3.09 -14.35 -8.63
CA PRO A 95 -4.53 -14.36 -8.45
C PRO A 95 -5.00 -12.96 -8.08
N ARG A 96 -6.26 -12.65 -8.35
CA ARG A 96 -6.85 -11.36 -7.99
C ARG A 96 -6.82 -11.21 -6.46
N PRO A 97 -6.32 -10.08 -5.93
CA PRO A 97 -6.30 -9.88 -4.48
C PRO A 97 -7.71 -9.89 -3.89
N ASP A 98 -7.83 -10.45 -2.69
CA ASP A 98 -9.10 -10.50 -1.96
C ASP A 98 -9.29 -9.21 -1.16
N PRO A 99 -10.42 -8.48 -1.35
CA PRO A 99 -10.68 -7.28 -0.58
C PRO A 99 -10.98 -7.62 0.89
N LEU A 100 -10.37 -6.86 1.80
CA LEU A 100 -10.56 -7.05 3.24
C LEU A 100 -11.41 -5.93 3.84
N PHE A 101 -11.00 -4.67 3.66
CA PHE A 101 -11.73 -3.50 4.15
C PHE A 101 -11.20 -2.22 3.49
N LYS A 102 -11.92 -1.11 3.71
CA LYS A 102 -11.51 0.22 3.25
C LYS A 102 -11.68 1.18 4.42
N PHE A 103 -10.75 2.12 4.56
CA PHE A 103 -10.82 3.13 5.62
C PHE A 103 -10.28 4.46 5.14
N LEU A 104 -10.71 5.53 5.80
CA LEU A 104 -10.16 6.86 5.56
C LEU A 104 -8.99 7.06 6.52
N TYR A 105 -7.78 7.12 5.97
CA TYR A 105 -6.59 7.41 6.77
C TYR A 105 -6.50 8.91 7.02
N ASP A 106 -6.17 9.28 8.26
CA ASP A 106 -5.92 10.66 8.67
C ASP A 106 -4.48 10.73 9.20
N ASP A 107 -3.65 11.59 8.60
CA ASP A 107 -2.23 11.73 9.00
C ASP A 107 -2.04 12.57 10.26
N GLY A 108 -3.12 13.12 10.83
CA GLY A 108 -3.07 13.98 12.00
C GLY A 108 -2.62 15.42 11.71
N ALA A 109 -2.31 15.73 10.45
CA ALA A 109 -1.84 17.05 10.02
C ALA A 109 -2.79 17.70 9.00
N GLY A 110 -4.04 17.26 8.98
CA GLY A 110 -5.07 17.79 8.10
C GLY A 110 -5.17 17.12 6.73
N ARG A 111 -4.44 16.04 6.50
CA ARG A 111 -4.49 15.29 5.24
C ARG A 111 -5.15 13.95 5.45
N THR A 112 -6.06 13.60 4.56
CA THR A 112 -6.76 12.31 4.58
C THR A 112 -6.76 11.70 3.20
N TRP A 113 -6.78 10.37 3.14
CA TRP A 113 -6.96 9.63 1.87
C TRP A 113 -7.61 8.28 2.14
N TRP A 114 -8.36 7.81 1.14
CA TRP A 114 -9.02 6.51 1.21
C TRP A 114 -8.02 5.40 0.92
N SER A 115 -8.04 4.36 1.75
CA SER A 115 -7.12 3.21 1.64
C SER A 115 -7.92 1.93 1.61
N ALA A 116 -7.87 1.21 0.49
CA ALA A 116 -8.49 -0.11 0.35
C ALA A 116 -7.45 -1.19 0.61
N VAL A 117 -7.75 -2.11 1.49
CA VAL A 117 -6.82 -3.14 1.98
C VAL A 117 -7.24 -4.50 1.45
N TYR A 118 -6.25 -5.22 0.93
CA TYR A 118 -6.41 -6.52 0.27
C TYR A 118 -5.40 -7.52 0.81
N GLN A 119 -5.60 -8.79 0.49
CA GLN A 119 -4.57 -9.82 0.65
C GLN A 119 -4.46 -10.65 -0.61
N VAL A 120 -3.28 -11.22 -0.84
CA VAL A 120 -3.01 -12.08 -1.98
C VAL A 120 -2.02 -13.18 -1.58
N ARG A 121 -2.18 -14.36 -2.14
CA ARG A 121 -1.19 -15.42 -2.02
C ARG A 121 -0.21 -15.30 -3.19
N CYS A 122 1.08 -15.24 -2.87
CA CYS A 122 2.14 -15.13 -3.86
C CYS A 122 3.02 -16.38 -3.82
N PRO A 123 2.67 -17.45 -4.56
CA PRO A 123 3.46 -18.67 -4.57
C PRO A 123 4.70 -18.58 -5.48
N LEU A 124 4.78 -17.51 -6.28
CA LEU A 124 5.85 -17.31 -7.25
C LEU A 124 7.05 -16.62 -6.58
N PRO A 125 8.29 -16.88 -7.08
CA PRO A 125 9.44 -16.10 -6.62
C PRO A 125 9.21 -14.61 -6.90
N VAL A 126 9.53 -13.76 -5.91
CA VAL A 126 9.42 -12.32 -6.06
C VAL A 126 10.70 -11.74 -6.67
N ASN A 127 10.56 -10.61 -7.38
CA ASN A 127 11.67 -9.91 -8.00
C ASN A 127 11.43 -8.39 -7.94
N PRO A 128 11.41 -7.80 -6.73
CA PRO A 128 11.17 -6.35 -6.58
C PRO A 128 12.23 -5.52 -7.29
N GLN A 129 11.82 -4.35 -7.81
CA GLN A 129 12.73 -3.43 -8.47
C GLN A 129 13.69 -2.80 -7.46
N VAL A 130 14.99 -2.87 -7.73
CA VAL A 130 16.03 -2.35 -6.84
C VAL A 130 15.94 -0.83 -6.67
N GLU A 131 15.38 -0.13 -7.63
CA GLU A 131 15.17 1.32 -7.60
C GLU A 131 14.04 1.71 -6.63
N GLU A 132 13.14 0.77 -6.33
CA GLU A 132 11.97 1.00 -5.48
C GLU A 132 12.13 0.40 -4.09
N VAL A 133 12.85 -0.72 -3.99
CA VAL A 133 12.93 -1.55 -2.79
C VAL A 133 14.39 -1.74 -2.39
N ALA A 134 14.75 -1.16 -1.23
CA ALA A 134 16.12 -1.27 -0.69
C ALA A 134 16.39 -2.63 -0.04
N TRP A 135 15.35 -3.25 0.52
CA TRP A 135 15.43 -4.56 1.17
C TRP A 135 14.05 -5.21 1.15
N HIS A 136 14.01 -6.53 1.07
CA HIS A 136 12.77 -7.29 1.21
C HIS A 136 13.02 -8.66 1.82
N GLY A 137 11.97 -9.24 2.40
CA GLY A 137 11.98 -10.58 2.95
C GLY A 137 10.57 -11.03 3.31
N PHE A 138 10.41 -12.32 3.61
CA PHE A 138 9.16 -12.87 4.11
C PHE A 138 9.31 -13.13 5.61
N LEU A 139 8.41 -12.58 6.42
CA LEU A 139 8.41 -12.73 7.86
C LEU A 139 7.16 -13.48 8.31
N THR A 140 7.33 -14.32 9.34
CA THR A 140 6.16 -14.86 10.05
C THR A 140 5.42 -13.72 10.75
N GLU A 141 4.16 -13.91 11.09
CA GLU A 141 3.43 -12.89 11.83
C GLU A 141 4.10 -12.55 13.17
N ALA A 142 4.64 -13.56 13.85
CA ALA A 142 5.37 -13.33 15.10
C ALA A 142 6.62 -12.47 14.90
N GLU A 143 7.41 -12.74 13.86
CA GLU A 143 8.58 -11.94 13.51
C GLU A 143 8.17 -10.50 13.14
N LEU A 144 7.11 -10.35 12.35
CA LEU A 144 6.58 -9.04 11.98
C LEU A 144 6.18 -8.24 13.22
N GLU A 145 5.44 -8.86 14.13
CA GLU A 145 5.01 -8.22 15.37
C GLU A 145 6.18 -7.77 16.25
N GLN A 146 7.25 -8.55 16.30
CA GLN A 146 8.47 -8.16 17.02
C GLN A 146 9.10 -6.91 16.41
N ARG A 147 8.98 -6.71 15.09
CA ARG A 147 9.55 -5.56 14.39
C ARG A 147 8.69 -4.31 14.46
N LEU A 148 7.42 -4.43 14.82
CA LEU A 148 6.54 -3.25 14.91
C LEU A 148 7.06 -2.20 15.89
N GLY A 149 7.74 -2.60 16.96
CA GLY A 149 8.28 -1.69 17.96
C GLY A 149 9.70 -1.22 17.72
N THR A 150 10.40 -1.78 16.72
CA THR A 150 11.84 -1.51 16.51
C THR A 150 12.17 -0.91 15.15
N TRP A 151 11.38 -1.18 14.11
CA TRP A 151 11.57 -0.61 12.78
C TRP A 151 10.66 0.59 12.60
N GLU A 152 11.07 1.52 11.74
CA GLU A 152 10.23 2.65 11.34
C GLU A 152 9.35 2.24 10.17
N TRP A 153 8.04 2.29 10.38
CA TRP A 153 7.04 1.82 9.43
C TRP A 153 6.35 2.96 8.71
N VAL A 154 5.93 2.70 7.49
CA VAL A 154 5.04 3.58 6.74
C VAL A 154 3.76 3.77 7.56
N PRO A 155 3.39 5.03 7.94
CA PRO A 155 2.32 5.25 8.92
C PRO A 155 0.95 4.74 8.52
N ASP A 156 0.55 4.91 7.27
CA ASP A 156 -0.76 4.43 6.80
C ASP A 156 -0.77 2.90 6.65
N GLY A 157 0.35 2.31 6.27
CA GLY A 157 0.51 0.86 6.28
C GLY A 157 0.38 0.27 7.68
N LEU A 158 1.04 0.90 8.65
CA LEU A 158 0.92 0.48 10.06
C LEU A 158 -0.52 0.60 10.55
N ALA A 159 -1.21 1.69 10.23
CA ALA A 159 -2.61 1.89 10.60
C ALA A 159 -3.51 0.83 9.98
N ALA A 160 -3.28 0.45 8.73
CA ALA A 160 -4.01 -0.62 8.06
C ALA A 160 -3.78 -1.98 8.74
N TYR A 161 -2.54 -2.28 9.08
CA TYR A 161 -2.19 -3.54 9.74
C TYR A 161 -2.80 -3.65 11.14
N GLU A 162 -2.81 -2.57 11.90
CA GLU A 162 -3.44 -2.54 13.22
C GLU A 162 -4.93 -2.80 13.14
N ARG A 163 -5.61 -2.23 12.13
CA ARG A 163 -7.03 -2.50 11.87
C ARG A 163 -7.28 -3.97 11.51
N LEU A 164 -6.41 -4.53 10.69
CA LEU A 164 -6.50 -5.94 10.31
C LEU A 164 -6.38 -6.86 11.51
N ARG A 165 -5.42 -6.59 12.40
CA ARG A 165 -5.24 -7.35 13.65
C ARG A 165 -6.44 -7.21 14.57
N ALA A 166 -6.96 -6.00 14.75
CA ALA A 166 -8.13 -5.75 15.59
C ALA A 166 -9.37 -6.49 15.07
N GLY A 167 -9.58 -6.51 13.75
CA GLY A 167 -10.68 -7.25 13.12
C GLY A 167 -10.59 -8.75 13.35
N ARG A 168 -9.40 -9.33 13.31
CA ARG A 168 -9.18 -10.75 13.61
C ARG A 168 -9.45 -11.08 15.07
N ALA A 169 -9.05 -10.20 15.99
CA ALA A 169 -9.26 -10.40 17.42
C ALA A 169 -10.76 -10.32 17.80
N ALA A 170 -11.57 -9.61 16.99
CA ALA A 170 -13.01 -9.46 17.23
C ALA A 170 -13.85 -10.62 16.66
N GLN A 171 -13.25 -11.54 15.90
CA GLN A 171 -13.96 -12.68 15.31
C GLN A 171 -13.99 -13.89 16.23
#